data_3324a8dbce94049000eb4f2c25c671f3
#
_entry.id   3324a8dbce94049000eb4f2c25c671f3
#
_cell.length_a   1.000
_cell.length_b   1.000
_cell.length_c   1.000
_cell.angle_alpha   90.00
_cell.angle_beta   90.00
_cell.angle_gamma   90.00
#
_symmetry.space_group_name_H-M   'P 1'
#
loop_
_entity.id
_entity.type
_entity.pdbx_description
1 polymer ?
#
loop_
_entity_poly.entity_id
_entity_poly.type
_entity_poly.pdbx_seq_one_letter_code
_entity_poly.pdbx_strand_id
1 'polypeptide(L)'
;MHYGSRMKDWITDHDLKHKALAKEFHVTESMMSHYMTGRNEITVDLLVQFARKFNLSMDYLVGLTDDPRPPMHLSQEEQSLVASYRALSRDQRELVAQSIRLMQEQNQR
;
A
#
# COMPACT_ATOMS: atom_id res chain seq x y z
N MET A 1 -13.49 7.24 -12.87
CA MET A 1 -13.20 6.11 -11.95
C MET A 1 -13.89 6.39 -10.61
N HIS A 2 -14.61 5.44 -10.10
CA HIS A 2 -15.16 5.56 -8.74
C HIS A 2 -14.16 4.99 -7.73
N TYR A 3 -14.20 5.50 -6.51
CA TYR A 3 -13.18 5.16 -5.50
C TYR A 3 -13.32 3.76 -4.91
N GLY A 4 -14.42 3.07 -5.17
CA GLY A 4 -14.59 1.67 -4.76
C GLY A 4 -13.93 0.65 -5.68
N SER A 5 -13.43 1.05 -6.86
CA SER A 5 -12.92 0.10 -7.85
C SER A 5 -11.65 -0.61 -7.42
N ARG A 6 -10.70 0.10 -6.80
CA ARG A 6 -9.46 -0.52 -6.28
C ARG A 6 -9.74 -1.46 -5.11
N MET A 7 -10.70 -1.09 -4.26
CA MET A 7 -11.14 -1.96 -3.17
C MET A 7 -11.77 -3.23 -3.74
N LYS A 8 -12.60 -3.12 -4.78
CA LYS A 8 -13.18 -4.27 -5.48
C LYS A 8 -12.11 -5.19 -6.04
N ASP A 9 -11.10 -4.62 -6.72
CA ASP A 9 -10.00 -5.40 -7.29
C ASP A 9 -9.24 -6.15 -6.22
N TRP A 10 -8.93 -5.50 -5.10
CA TRP A 10 -8.25 -6.13 -3.98
C TRP A 10 -9.04 -7.30 -3.38
N ILE A 11 -10.34 -7.09 -3.18
CA ILE A 11 -11.24 -8.11 -2.66
C ILE A 11 -11.29 -9.32 -3.61
N THR A 12 -11.38 -9.07 -4.90
CA THR A 12 -11.43 -10.12 -5.92
C THR A 12 -10.10 -10.87 -5.99
N ASP A 13 -8.99 -10.15 -6.03
CA ASP A 13 -7.65 -10.75 -6.16
C ASP A 13 -7.24 -11.59 -4.94
N HIS A 14 -7.76 -11.25 -3.77
CA HIS A 14 -7.46 -11.96 -2.52
C HIS A 14 -8.58 -12.90 -2.08
N ASP A 15 -9.58 -13.09 -2.94
CA ASP A 15 -10.69 -14.04 -2.73
C ASP A 15 -11.41 -13.79 -1.39
N LEU A 16 -11.62 -12.53 -1.06
CA LEU A 16 -12.26 -12.12 0.19
C LEU A 16 -13.79 -12.20 0.05
N LYS A 17 -14.46 -12.41 1.19
CA LYS A 17 -15.92 -12.55 1.21
C LYS A 17 -16.59 -11.23 1.56
N HIS A 18 -17.50 -10.77 0.67
CA HIS A 18 -18.23 -9.53 0.86
C HIS A 18 -19.03 -9.49 2.17
N LYS A 19 -19.67 -10.61 2.51
CA LYS A 19 -20.48 -10.71 3.72
C LYS A 19 -19.65 -10.47 4.99
N ALA A 20 -18.48 -11.09 5.07
CA ALA A 20 -17.60 -10.95 6.23
C ALA A 20 -17.07 -9.51 6.34
N LEU A 21 -16.69 -8.90 5.21
CA LEU A 21 -16.19 -7.53 5.19
C LEU A 21 -17.29 -6.53 5.53
N ALA A 22 -18.48 -6.72 4.99
CA ALA A 22 -19.62 -5.84 5.29
C ALA A 22 -19.91 -5.84 6.79
N LYS A 23 -19.92 -7.00 7.41
CA LYS A 23 -20.12 -7.13 8.86
C LYS A 23 -19.03 -6.42 9.65
N GLU A 24 -17.78 -6.59 9.26
CA GLU A 24 -16.64 -5.99 9.94
C GLU A 24 -16.67 -4.47 9.85
N PHE A 25 -17.04 -3.92 8.70
CA PHE A 25 -17.09 -2.47 8.47
C PHE A 25 -18.45 -1.86 8.82
N HIS A 26 -19.36 -2.63 9.41
CA HIS A 26 -20.67 -2.17 9.86
C HIS A 26 -21.53 -1.58 8.75
N VAL A 27 -21.48 -2.18 7.57
CA VAL A 27 -22.36 -1.85 6.44
C VAL A 27 -23.10 -3.11 5.98
N THR A 28 -24.20 -2.92 5.22
CA THR A 28 -24.93 -4.06 4.65
C THR A 28 -24.18 -4.62 3.43
N GLU A 29 -24.43 -5.88 3.09
CA GLU A 29 -23.88 -6.47 1.86
C GLU A 29 -24.30 -5.69 0.62
N SER A 30 -25.56 -5.22 0.61
CA SER A 30 -26.10 -4.41 -0.47
C SER A 30 -25.32 -3.10 -0.64
N MET A 31 -25.06 -2.40 0.48
CA MET A 31 -24.30 -1.16 0.45
C MET A 31 -22.85 -1.41 0.02
N MET A 32 -22.22 -2.48 0.50
CA MET A 32 -20.88 -2.87 0.08
C MET A 32 -20.82 -3.07 -1.44
N SER A 33 -21.79 -3.78 -2.00
CA SER A 33 -21.89 -4.00 -3.44
C SER A 33 -22.06 -2.68 -4.21
N HIS A 34 -22.90 -1.77 -3.70
CA HIS A 34 -23.10 -0.46 -4.32
C HIS A 34 -21.83 0.39 -4.34
N TYR A 35 -21.02 0.31 -3.29
CA TYR A 35 -19.73 1.00 -3.26
C TYR A 35 -18.75 0.43 -4.31
N MET A 36 -18.73 -0.88 -4.46
CA MET A 36 -17.80 -1.54 -5.38
C MET A 36 -18.16 -1.37 -6.85
N THR A 37 -19.45 -1.21 -7.16
CA THR A 37 -19.90 -0.99 -8.54
C THR A 37 -19.95 0.49 -8.92
N GLY A 38 -19.76 1.40 -7.95
CA GLY A 38 -19.85 2.84 -8.17
C GLY A 38 -21.27 3.37 -8.16
N ARG A 39 -22.26 2.55 -7.84
CA ARG A 39 -23.66 2.97 -7.72
C ARG A 39 -23.84 4.02 -6.62
N ASN A 40 -23.11 3.83 -5.51
CA ASN A 40 -22.99 4.81 -4.45
C ASN A 40 -21.51 5.14 -4.24
N GLU A 41 -21.20 6.40 -3.96
CA GLU A 41 -19.84 6.83 -3.66
C GLU A 41 -19.42 6.26 -2.30
N ILE A 42 -18.25 5.61 -2.27
CA ILE A 42 -17.68 5.07 -1.04
C ILE A 42 -17.25 6.22 -0.11
N THR A 43 -17.47 6.05 1.19
CA THR A 43 -17.06 7.06 2.17
C THR A 43 -15.55 7.01 2.43
N VAL A 44 -14.98 8.17 2.76
CA VAL A 44 -13.55 8.24 3.16
C VAL A 44 -13.32 7.36 4.38
N ASP A 45 -14.26 7.36 5.32
CA ASP A 45 -14.15 6.55 6.53
C ASP A 45 -13.99 5.05 6.22
N LEU A 46 -14.78 4.52 5.30
CA LEU A 46 -14.69 3.13 4.89
C LEU A 46 -13.36 2.84 4.19
N LEU A 47 -12.90 3.75 3.32
CA LEU A 47 -11.59 3.62 2.67
C LEU A 47 -10.45 3.59 3.69
N VAL A 48 -10.50 4.44 4.71
CA VAL A 48 -9.49 4.47 5.78
C VAL A 48 -9.48 3.16 6.55
N GLN A 49 -10.65 2.64 6.91
CA GLN A 49 -10.77 1.36 7.61
C GLN A 49 -10.20 0.21 6.78
N PHE A 50 -10.51 0.20 5.49
CA PHE A 50 -10.01 -0.81 4.56
C PHE A 50 -8.48 -0.73 4.42
N ALA A 51 -7.94 0.47 4.27
CA ALA A 51 -6.50 0.68 4.17
C ALA A 51 -5.77 0.20 5.42
N ARG A 52 -6.30 0.47 6.60
CA ARG A 52 -5.71 0.03 7.87
C ARG A 52 -5.75 -1.49 8.02
N LYS A 53 -6.88 -2.09 7.67
CA LYS A 53 -7.04 -3.55 7.81
C LYS A 53 -6.02 -4.31 6.96
N PHE A 54 -5.82 -3.90 5.73
CA PHE A 54 -4.97 -4.61 4.76
C PHE A 54 -3.62 -3.95 4.56
N ASN A 55 -3.29 -2.94 5.35
CA ASN A 55 -2.03 -2.18 5.26
C ASN A 55 -1.78 -1.67 3.84
N LEU A 56 -2.75 -0.95 3.30
CA LEU A 56 -2.72 -0.42 1.95
C LEU A 56 -2.51 1.09 1.94
N SER A 57 -1.93 1.59 0.84
CA SER A 57 -1.82 3.01 0.57
C SER A 57 -3.19 3.61 0.27
N MET A 58 -3.55 4.71 0.91
CA MET A 58 -4.75 5.48 0.54
C MET A 58 -4.63 6.03 -0.87
N ASP A 59 -3.44 6.47 -1.28
CA ASP A 59 -3.19 6.95 -2.64
C ASP A 59 -3.51 5.85 -3.68
N TYR A 60 -3.17 4.60 -3.38
CA TYR A 60 -3.52 3.48 -4.23
C TYR A 60 -5.04 3.32 -4.33
N LEU A 61 -5.75 3.36 -3.21
CA LEU A 61 -7.20 3.15 -3.19
C LEU A 61 -7.96 4.22 -3.97
N VAL A 62 -7.45 5.46 -4.01
CA VAL A 62 -8.10 6.55 -4.75
C VAL A 62 -7.51 6.78 -6.14
N GLY A 63 -6.56 5.95 -6.57
CA GLY A 63 -6.04 5.96 -7.94
C GLY A 63 -4.89 6.92 -8.21
N LEU A 64 -4.25 7.47 -7.18
CA LEU A 64 -3.10 8.36 -7.33
C LEU A 64 -1.79 7.63 -7.59
N THR A 65 -1.72 6.34 -7.26
CA THR A 65 -0.58 5.47 -7.54
C THR A 65 -1.08 4.06 -7.84
N ASP A 66 -0.30 3.29 -8.59
CA ASP A 66 -0.57 1.88 -8.84
C ASP A 66 0.09 0.95 -7.82
N ASP A 67 0.88 1.50 -6.91
CA ASP A 67 1.58 0.74 -5.88
C ASP A 67 0.70 0.63 -4.63
N PRO A 68 0.23 -0.58 -4.25
CA PRO A 68 -0.62 -0.74 -3.07
C PRO A 68 0.10 -0.58 -1.73
N ARG A 69 1.44 -0.57 -1.73
CA ARG A 69 2.22 -0.50 -0.48
C ARG A 69 2.13 0.89 0.13
N PRO A 70 1.97 1.00 1.47
CA PRO A 70 2.00 2.31 2.11
C PRO A 70 3.33 3.02 1.88
N PRO A 71 3.33 4.36 1.80
CA PRO A 71 4.57 5.10 1.64
C PRO A 71 5.48 4.91 2.85
N MET A 72 6.77 4.81 2.61
CA MET A 72 7.77 4.74 3.65
C MET A 72 8.13 6.16 4.11
N HIS A 73 8.08 6.39 5.41
CA HIS A 73 8.47 7.67 5.98
C HIS A 73 9.98 7.67 6.23
N LEU A 74 10.71 8.44 5.42
CA LEU A 74 12.17 8.51 5.49
C LEU A 74 12.60 9.77 6.25
N SER A 75 13.62 9.63 7.10
CA SER A 75 14.29 10.77 7.74
C SER A 75 15.02 11.60 6.69
N GLN A 76 15.45 12.81 7.05
CA GLN A 76 16.26 13.68 6.18
C GLN A 76 17.53 12.96 5.74
N GLU A 77 18.20 12.28 6.67
CA GLU A 77 19.42 11.51 6.41
C GLU A 77 19.16 10.38 5.42
N GLU A 78 18.07 9.65 5.60
CA GLU A 78 17.68 8.55 4.70
C GLU A 78 17.33 9.06 3.31
N GLN A 79 16.62 10.20 3.21
CA GLN A 79 16.31 10.83 1.91
C GLN A 79 17.58 11.22 1.16
N SER A 80 18.55 11.80 1.84
CA SER A 80 19.86 12.17 1.27
C SER A 80 20.61 10.93 0.79
N LEU A 81 20.58 9.86 1.57
CA LEU A 81 21.22 8.59 1.21
C LEU A 81 20.60 7.99 -0.05
N VAL A 82 19.28 7.98 -0.15
CA VAL A 82 18.58 7.46 -1.32
C VAL A 82 18.92 8.29 -2.57
N ALA A 83 18.93 9.62 -2.46
CA ALA A 83 19.29 10.50 -3.58
C ALA A 83 20.72 10.22 -4.06
N SER A 84 21.66 10.09 -3.14
CA SER A 84 23.07 9.77 -3.46
C SER A 84 23.19 8.39 -4.12
N TYR A 85 22.49 7.41 -3.60
CA TYR A 85 22.48 6.06 -4.16
C TYR A 85 21.96 6.04 -5.61
N ARG A 86 20.88 6.80 -5.88
CA ARG A 86 20.30 6.87 -7.22
C ARG A 86 21.23 7.51 -8.26
N ALA A 87 22.17 8.34 -7.81
CA ALA A 87 23.15 8.97 -8.68
C ALA A 87 24.33 8.07 -9.05
N LEU A 88 24.47 6.91 -8.40
CA LEU A 88 25.57 5.97 -8.64
C LEU A 88 25.32 5.12 -9.89
N SER A 89 26.42 4.61 -10.48
CA SER A 89 26.35 3.60 -11.53
C SER A 89 25.86 2.27 -10.94
N ARG A 90 25.49 1.34 -11.83
CA ARG A 90 25.05 0.00 -11.42
C ARG A 90 26.12 -0.71 -10.56
N ASP A 91 27.38 -0.67 -11.02
CA ASP A 91 28.49 -1.34 -10.31
C ASP A 91 28.74 -0.70 -8.95
N GLN A 92 28.65 0.63 -8.87
CA GLN A 92 28.79 1.35 -7.59
C GLN A 92 27.67 1.02 -6.62
N ARG A 93 26.42 0.92 -7.11
CA ARG A 93 25.27 0.50 -6.28
C ARG A 93 25.48 -0.91 -5.71
N GLU A 94 26.05 -1.80 -6.50
CA GLU A 94 26.34 -3.15 -6.06
C GLU A 94 27.38 -3.16 -4.94
N LEU A 95 28.42 -2.33 -5.03
CA LEU A 95 29.41 -2.17 -3.97
C LEU A 95 28.77 -1.67 -2.68
N VAL A 96 27.87 -0.69 -2.77
CA VAL A 96 27.12 -0.21 -1.61
C VAL A 96 26.31 -1.33 -0.98
N ALA A 97 25.59 -2.10 -1.77
CA ALA A 97 24.79 -3.23 -1.29
C ALA A 97 25.64 -4.28 -0.58
N GLN A 98 26.81 -4.61 -1.14
CA GLN A 98 27.76 -5.53 -0.51
C GLN A 98 28.27 -4.99 0.82
N SER A 99 28.61 -3.70 0.88
CA SER A 99 29.08 -3.05 2.11
C SER A 99 28.03 -3.13 3.21
N ILE A 100 26.77 -2.89 2.87
CA ILE A 100 25.65 -2.99 3.82
C ILE A 100 25.53 -4.42 4.36
N ARG A 101 25.57 -5.42 3.47
CA ARG A 101 25.50 -6.83 3.89
C ARG A 101 26.62 -7.22 4.85
N LEU A 102 27.86 -6.79 4.56
CA LEU A 102 29.00 -7.07 5.42
C LEU A 102 28.84 -6.44 6.80
N MET A 103 28.36 -5.21 6.86
CA MET A 103 28.10 -4.53 8.14
C MET A 103 27.00 -5.23 8.93
N GLN A 104 25.93 -5.68 8.26
CA GLN A 104 24.85 -6.42 8.90
C GLN A 104 25.34 -7.75 9.49
N GLU A 105 26.19 -8.47 8.77
CA GLU A 105 26.81 -9.71 9.25
C GLU A 105 27.65 -9.47 10.50
N GLN A 106 28.43 -8.37 10.54
CA GLN A 106 29.22 -7.99 11.70
C GLN A 106 28.33 -7.73 12.93
N ASN A 107 27.18 -7.09 12.72
CA ASN A 107 26.28 -6.74 13.82
C ASN A 107 25.53 -7.96 14.38
N GLN A 108 25.52 -9.08 13.69
CA GLN A 108 24.88 -10.31 14.14
C GLN A 108 25.79 -11.21 14.98
N ARG A 109 27.05 -10.84 15.12
CA ARG A 109 28.06 -11.61 15.87
C ARG A 109 28.09 -11.26 17.36
#